data_d6edfcfc4bf7ecb6916bcb69887ab90b
#
_entry.id   d6edfcfc4bf7ecb6916bcb69887ab90b
#
_cell.length_a   1.000
_cell.length_b   1.000
_cell.length_c   1.000
_cell.angle_alpha   90.00
_cell.angle_beta   90.00
_cell.angle_gamma   90.00
#
_symmetry.space_group_name_H-M   'P 1'
#
loop_
_entity.id
_entity.type
_entity.pdbx_description
1 polymer ?
#
loop_
_entity_poly.entity_id
_entity_poly.type
_entity_poly.pdbx_seq_one_letter_code
_entity_poly.pdbx_strand_id
1 'polypeptide(L)'
;IQVQGKGDFMLMGVNFIPNHLIKNQNIYQDSIDIVNLEIENLNMLLSVTDNERKMLMTNSNVKGDSKNLTSAELTEMTELFRKKLTDIGSRELKLKREQKLLEQKTSSLRKQMAEYQNSRLPLGQIEISVNAAKPTTAQLQISYIAHNAGWTPTYDIRVKDTQSPVEILQKANVFQNTGLNWENINLVLSTANPSVSATKPELSPYYLRFYSPQVFSKSKEVYRTAAAPANAMANQEMETVADVINVVSTALSVNYEIKIPYSIASGGKGEIVDIQKMTHPASFKTVITPKLNTNAFLTAELNDWEKLNLISGEANIYFENRFVGKSYINEQETDRELKLSLGRDARIVAERKSIENFKSRKILGSSTKVDVGYRITIKNLKSETIKLVVEDQIPVSQDNRIEVEVLEISKAVLNPEDGKLLWEFELGASQNKELLLKYQVKHPKDTQVPNL
;
A
#
# COMPACT_ATOMS: atom_id res chain seq x y z
N ILE A 1 -26.10 3.01 21.31
CA ILE A 1 -27.25 3.41 20.49
C ILE A 1 -27.88 4.61 21.12
N GLN A 2 -28.17 5.65 20.35
CA GLN A 2 -28.89 6.85 20.78
C GLN A 2 -30.17 6.97 19.95
N VAL A 3 -31.27 7.33 20.57
CA VAL A 3 -32.56 7.53 19.89
C VAL A 3 -33.09 8.91 20.25
N GLN A 4 -33.45 9.67 19.22
CA GLN A 4 -34.16 10.92 19.37
C GLN A 4 -35.55 10.78 18.76
N GLY A 5 -36.58 11.27 19.45
CA GLY A 5 -37.95 11.17 19.01
C GLY A 5 -38.58 12.55 18.79
N LYS A 6 -39.39 12.70 17.74
CA LYS A 6 -40.22 13.88 17.48
C LYS A 6 -41.69 13.43 17.35
N GLY A 7 -42.54 13.98 18.17
CA GLY A 7 -43.97 13.65 18.25
C GLY A 7 -44.50 13.79 19.67
N ASP A 8 -45.81 13.47 19.86
CA ASP A 8 -46.49 13.53 21.17
C ASP A 8 -46.40 12.15 21.87
N PHE A 9 -45.20 11.79 22.30
CA PHE A 9 -44.91 10.54 23.03
C PHE A 9 -43.70 10.72 23.94
N MET A 10 -43.56 9.84 24.91
CA MET A 10 -42.42 9.78 25.82
C MET A 10 -41.56 8.54 25.48
N LEU A 11 -40.24 8.75 25.27
CA LEU A 11 -39.28 7.68 25.11
C LEU A 11 -38.98 7.08 26.49
N MET A 12 -39.28 5.78 26.69
CA MET A 12 -39.12 5.09 27.97
C MET A 12 -37.80 4.34 28.08
N GLY A 13 -37.31 3.80 26.97
CA GLY A 13 -36.06 3.07 26.93
C GLY A 13 -35.66 2.62 25.55
N VAL A 14 -34.35 2.36 25.39
CA VAL A 14 -33.75 1.81 24.17
C VAL A 14 -32.89 0.62 24.56
N ASN A 15 -33.15 -0.51 23.96
CA ASN A 15 -32.40 -1.73 24.21
C ASN A 15 -31.89 -2.35 22.91
N PHE A 16 -30.68 -2.92 22.91
CA PHE A 16 -30.13 -3.67 21.79
C PHE A 16 -30.07 -5.14 22.14
N ILE A 17 -30.76 -5.95 21.34
CA ILE A 17 -30.81 -7.40 21.51
C ILE A 17 -30.02 -8.03 20.36
N PRO A 18 -28.86 -8.66 20.64
CA PRO A 18 -28.16 -9.42 19.64
C PRO A 18 -29.02 -10.60 19.16
N ASN A 19 -29.28 -10.69 17.87
CA ASN A 19 -30.08 -11.77 17.33
C ASN A 19 -29.18 -12.87 16.74
N HIS A 20 -28.94 -13.93 17.50
CA HIS A 20 -28.16 -15.09 17.06
C HIS A 20 -28.98 -16.10 16.24
N LEU A 21 -30.31 -15.91 16.12
CA LEU A 21 -31.23 -16.91 15.53
C LEU A 21 -31.63 -16.62 14.08
N ILE A 22 -31.20 -15.53 13.48
CA ILE A 22 -31.41 -15.29 12.04
C ILE A 22 -30.61 -16.32 11.28
N LYS A 23 -31.29 -17.36 10.82
CA LYS A 23 -30.80 -18.36 9.87
C LYS A 23 -30.54 -17.64 8.55
N ASN A 24 -29.37 -17.07 8.42
CA ASN A 24 -28.96 -16.51 7.14
C ASN A 24 -28.84 -17.67 6.15
N GLN A 25 -29.76 -17.74 5.20
CA GLN A 25 -29.60 -18.61 4.04
C GLN A 25 -28.25 -18.30 3.43
N ASN A 26 -27.40 -19.30 3.45
CA ASN A 26 -26.04 -19.17 2.93
C ASN A 26 -26.12 -19.27 1.41
N ILE A 27 -26.40 -18.14 0.74
CA ILE A 27 -26.54 -18.03 -0.72
C ILE A 27 -25.36 -18.72 -1.46
N TYR A 28 -24.18 -18.65 -0.86
CA TYR A 28 -22.99 -19.31 -1.41
C TYR A 28 -23.03 -20.83 -1.21
N GLN A 29 -23.62 -21.32 -0.09
CA GLN A 29 -23.73 -22.75 0.18
C GLN A 29 -24.67 -23.41 -0.83
N ASP A 30 -25.84 -22.83 -1.08
CA ASP A 30 -26.79 -23.35 -2.06
C ASP A 30 -26.16 -23.40 -3.46
N SER A 31 -25.39 -22.36 -3.81
CA SER A 31 -24.66 -22.33 -5.08
C SER A 31 -23.55 -23.40 -5.15
N ILE A 32 -22.84 -23.65 -4.06
CA ILE A 32 -21.82 -24.70 -3.96
C ILE A 32 -22.47 -26.08 -4.10
N ASP A 33 -23.60 -26.31 -3.46
CA ASP A 33 -24.31 -27.58 -3.49
C ASP A 33 -24.81 -27.91 -4.89
N ILE A 34 -25.33 -26.91 -5.63
CA ILE A 34 -25.73 -27.07 -7.03
C ILE A 34 -24.52 -27.48 -7.89
N VAL A 35 -23.38 -26.77 -7.76
CA VAL A 35 -22.18 -27.07 -8.54
C VAL A 35 -21.61 -28.43 -8.17
N ASN A 36 -21.68 -28.86 -6.90
CA ASN A 36 -21.24 -30.18 -6.48
C ASN A 36 -22.09 -31.30 -7.12
N LEU A 37 -23.42 -31.12 -7.24
CA LEU A 37 -24.30 -32.07 -7.95
C LEU A 37 -23.92 -32.17 -9.44
N GLU A 38 -23.56 -31.06 -10.08
CA GLU A 38 -23.05 -31.09 -11.46
C GLU A 38 -21.74 -31.87 -11.58
N ILE A 39 -20.82 -31.69 -10.62
CA ILE A 39 -19.55 -32.44 -10.58
C ILE A 39 -19.80 -33.95 -10.37
N GLU A 40 -20.74 -34.32 -9.51
CA GLU A 40 -21.12 -35.72 -9.29
C GLU A 40 -21.67 -36.37 -10.57
N ASN A 41 -22.53 -35.64 -11.31
CA ASN A 41 -23.02 -36.09 -12.60
C ASN A 41 -21.89 -36.31 -13.62
N LEU A 42 -20.93 -35.39 -13.69
CA LEU A 42 -19.76 -35.53 -14.56
C LEU A 42 -18.88 -36.72 -14.14
N ASN A 43 -18.71 -36.97 -12.85
CA ASN A 43 -17.98 -38.14 -12.35
C ASN A 43 -18.65 -39.46 -12.76
N MET A 44 -19.98 -39.50 -12.69
CA MET A 44 -20.76 -40.66 -13.21
C MET A 44 -20.52 -40.87 -14.69
N LEU A 45 -20.60 -39.82 -15.51
CA LEU A 45 -20.35 -39.90 -16.95
C LEU A 45 -18.91 -40.30 -17.29
N LEU A 46 -17.94 -39.82 -16.54
CA LEU A 46 -16.53 -40.24 -16.66
C LEU A 46 -16.36 -41.75 -16.34
N SER A 47 -17.05 -42.21 -15.29
CA SER A 47 -17.04 -43.64 -14.92
C SER A 47 -17.65 -44.49 -16.06
N VAL A 48 -18.73 -44.04 -16.70
CA VAL A 48 -19.33 -44.73 -17.87
C VAL A 48 -18.32 -44.80 -19.01
N THR A 49 -17.67 -43.70 -19.37
CA THR A 49 -16.66 -43.66 -20.44
C THR A 49 -15.45 -44.56 -20.16
N ASP A 50 -15.04 -44.65 -18.92
CA ASP A 50 -13.95 -45.52 -18.48
C ASP A 50 -14.36 -47.01 -18.59
N ASN A 51 -15.59 -47.33 -18.19
CA ASN A 51 -16.14 -48.68 -18.35
C ASN A 51 -16.31 -49.08 -19.82
N GLU A 52 -16.80 -48.16 -20.69
CA GLU A 52 -16.82 -48.38 -22.14
C GLU A 52 -15.42 -48.69 -22.71
N ARG A 53 -14.43 -47.95 -22.28
CA ARG A 53 -13.02 -48.16 -22.65
C ARG A 53 -12.52 -49.51 -22.19
N LYS A 54 -12.74 -49.87 -20.92
CA LYS A 54 -12.37 -51.18 -20.38
C LYS A 54 -13.01 -52.32 -21.12
N MET A 55 -14.31 -52.20 -21.42
CA MET A 55 -15.04 -53.20 -22.19
C MET A 55 -14.45 -53.41 -23.59
N LEU A 56 -14.15 -52.31 -24.31
CA LEU A 56 -13.48 -52.38 -25.60
C LEU A 56 -12.09 -53.02 -25.49
N MET A 57 -11.29 -52.60 -24.54
CA MET A 57 -9.94 -53.14 -24.35
C MET A 57 -9.91 -54.63 -23.94
N THR A 58 -10.85 -55.08 -23.12
CA THR A 58 -10.99 -56.50 -22.73
C THR A 58 -11.37 -57.38 -23.93
N ASN A 59 -12.21 -56.83 -24.84
CA ASN A 59 -12.62 -57.53 -26.06
C ASN A 59 -11.64 -57.35 -27.25
N SER A 60 -10.49 -56.69 -27.03
CA SER A 60 -9.45 -56.57 -28.08
C SER A 60 -8.74 -57.90 -28.39
N ASN A 61 -8.83 -58.86 -27.48
CA ASN A 61 -8.21 -60.16 -27.63
C ASN A 61 -9.18 -61.13 -28.40
N VAL A 62 -9.38 -60.87 -29.67
CA VAL A 62 -10.31 -61.64 -30.54
C VAL A 62 -9.67 -62.92 -31.08
N LYS A 63 -8.85 -63.63 -30.35
CA LYS A 63 -8.38 -64.94 -30.70
C LYS A 63 -9.46 -65.98 -30.33
N GLY A 64 -10.31 -66.28 -31.29
CA GLY A 64 -11.08 -67.51 -31.23
C GLY A 64 -10.16 -68.71 -31.44
N ASP A 65 -10.39 -69.79 -30.71
CA ASP A 65 -9.53 -70.97 -30.67
C ASP A 65 -9.44 -71.74 -32.04
N SER A 66 -10.02 -71.24 -33.11
CA SER A 66 -10.13 -72.02 -34.37
C SER A 66 -10.14 -71.28 -35.69
N LYS A 67 -9.98 -69.95 -35.78
CA LYS A 67 -9.87 -69.20 -37.03
C LYS A 67 -8.81 -68.13 -37.04
N ASN A 68 -7.92 -68.15 -38.03
CA ASN A 68 -7.03 -67.02 -38.30
C ASN A 68 -7.82 -65.89 -38.94
N LEU A 69 -7.75 -64.67 -38.38
CA LEU A 69 -8.32 -63.46 -38.97
C LEU A 69 -7.68 -63.20 -40.35
N THR A 70 -8.48 -62.91 -41.34
CA THR A 70 -8.02 -62.39 -42.62
C THR A 70 -7.47 -60.96 -42.45
N SER A 71 -6.62 -60.51 -43.36
CA SER A 71 -6.08 -59.14 -43.33
C SER A 71 -7.21 -58.09 -43.45
N ALA A 72 -8.29 -58.38 -44.16
CA ALA A 72 -9.44 -57.47 -44.28
C ALA A 72 -10.19 -57.32 -42.94
N GLU A 73 -10.49 -58.42 -42.27
CA GLU A 73 -11.16 -58.41 -40.95
C GLU A 73 -10.29 -57.72 -39.87
N LEU A 74 -8.97 -57.88 -39.93
CA LEU A 74 -8.04 -57.20 -39.01
C LEU A 74 -8.04 -55.69 -39.26
N THR A 75 -8.09 -55.25 -40.51
CA THR A 75 -8.15 -53.80 -40.89
C THR A 75 -9.45 -53.21 -40.40
N GLU A 76 -10.59 -53.82 -40.69
CA GLU A 76 -11.93 -53.33 -40.28
C GLU A 76 -12.03 -53.25 -38.76
N MET A 77 -11.53 -54.23 -38.04
CA MET A 77 -11.51 -54.21 -36.58
C MET A 77 -10.61 -53.10 -36.02
N THR A 78 -9.44 -52.90 -36.62
CA THR A 78 -8.54 -51.81 -36.22
C THR A 78 -9.15 -50.45 -36.43
N GLU A 79 -9.86 -50.26 -37.53
CA GLU A 79 -10.59 -49.01 -37.82
C GLU A 79 -11.75 -48.79 -36.84
N LEU A 80 -12.53 -49.81 -36.53
CA LEU A 80 -13.61 -49.75 -35.56
C LEU A 80 -13.09 -49.39 -34.17
N PHE A 81 -12.00 -50.03 -33.70
CA PHE A 81 -11.38 -49.71 -32.41
C PHE A 81 -10.84 -48.32 -32.40
N ARG A 82 -10.13 -47.87 -33.45
CA ARG A 82 -9.62 -46.50 -33.56
C ARG A 82 -10.77 -45.49 -33.47
N LYS A 83 -11.82 -45.68 -34.20
CA LYS A 83 -13.01 -44.79 -34.21
C LYS A 83 -13.66 -44.73 -32.83
N LYS A 84 -13.89 -45.89 -32.18
CA LYS A 84 -14.51 -45.96 -30.85
C LYS A 84 -13.65 -45.37 -29.76
N LEU A 85 -12.34 -45.69 -29.73
CA LEU A 85 -11.42 -45.16 -28.75
C LEU A 85 -11.21 -43.63 -28.91
N THR A 86 -11.19 -43.13 -30.15
CA THR A 86 -11.13 -41.68 -30.42
C THR A 86 -12.40 -40.97 -29.92
N ASP A 87 -13.57 -41.57 -30.15
CA ASP A 87 -14.84 -41.00 -29.67
C ASP A 87 -14.91 -40.98 -28.13
N ILE A 88 -14.56 -42.09 -27.50
CA ILE A 88 -14.49 -42.17 -26.03
C ILE A 88 -13.47 -41.16 -25.49
N GLY A 89 -12.27 -41.07 -26.06
CA GLY A 89 -11.23 -40.14 -25.62
C GLY A 89 -11.64 -38.67 -25.79
N SER A 90 -12.34 -38.33 -26.87
CA SER A 90 -12.83 -36.96 -27.06
C SER A 90 -13.94 -36.58 -26.08
N ARG A 91 -14.87 -37.52 -25.79
CA ARG A 91 -15.89 -37.33 -24.75
C ARG A 91 -15.26 -37.17 -23.37
N GLU A 92 -14.32 -38.04 -23.01
CA GLU A 92 -13.61 -37.96 -21.74
C GLU A 92 -12.87 -36.64 -21.56
N LEU A 93 -12.17 -36.17 -22.60
CA LEU A 93 -11.47 -34.88 -22.55
C LEU A 93 -12.45 -33.71 -22.36
N LYS A 94 -13.61 -33.74 -23.01
CA LYS A 94 -14.66 -32.72 -22.82
C LYS A 94 -15.18 -32.71 -21.40
N LEU A 95 -15.55 -33.88 -20.86
CA LEU A 95 -16.05 -34.04 -19.50
C LEU A 95 -15.01 -33.57 -18.44
N LYS A 96 -13.75 -33.94 -18.61
CA LYS A 96 -12.65 -33.49 -17.70
C LYS A 96 -12.43 -31.98 -17.73
N ARG A 97 -12.56 -31.33 -18.88
CA ARG A 97 -12.47 -29.86 -18.98
C ARG A 97 -13.62 -29.20 -18.26
N GLU A 98 -14.83 -29.68 -18.43
CA GLU A 98 -16.02 -29.18 -17.76
C GLU A 98 -15.92 -29.36 -16.24
N GLN A 99 -15.53 -30.54 -15.79
CA GLN A 99 -15.26 -30.81 -14.37
C GLN A 99 -14.27 -29.80 -13.78
N LYS A 100 -13.13 -29.56 -14.45
CA LYS A 100 -12.12 -28.60 -14.00
C LYS A 100 -12.67 -27.19 -13.86
N LEU A 101 -13.54 -26.74 -14.78
CA LEU A 101 -14.17 -25.42 -14.69
C LEU A 101 -15.11 -25.32 -13.47
N LEU A 102 -15.90 -26.39 -13.21
CA LEU A 102 -16.79 -26.42 -12.05
C LEU A 102 -16.01 -26.48 -10.71
N GLU A 103 -14.90 -27.21 -10.66
CA GLU A 103 -14.01 -27.21 -9.51
C GLU A 103 -13.42 -25.83 -9.23
N GLN A 104 -13.00 -25.09 -10.25
CA GLN A 104 -12.53 -23.72 -10.13
C GLN A 104 -13.65 -22.79 -9.62
N LYS A 105 -14.88 -22.96 -10.13
CA LYS A 105 -16.04 -22.22 -9.67
C LYS A 105 -16.36 -22.49 -8.21
N THR A 106 -16.32 -23.76 -7.78
CA THR A 106 -16.51 -24.15 -6.37
C THR A 106 -15.43 -23.55 -5.46
N SER A 107 -14.17 -23.55 -5.90
CA SER A 107 -13.07 -22.91 -5.16
C SER A 107 -13.28 -21.41 -4.99
N SER A 108 -13.72 -20.72 -6.04
CA SER A 108 -14.04 -19.30 -5.99
C SER A 108 -15.20 -18.98 -5.04
N LEU A 109 -16.30 -19.77 -5.13
CA LEU A 109 -17.45 -19.62 -4.24
C LEU A 109 -17.08 -19.86 -2.77
N ARG A 110 -16.22 -20.84 -2.48
CA ARG A 110 -15.73 -21.09 -1.11
C ARG A 110 -14.90 -19.93 -0.57
N LYS A 111 -14.05 -19.30 -1.41
CA LYS A 111 -13.30 -18.09 -1.01
C LYS A 111 -14.25 -16.94 -0.70
N GLN A 112 -15.23 -16.68 -1.57
CA GLN A 112 -16.23 -15.64 -1.35
C GLN A 112 -17.06 -15.90 -0.09
N MET A 113 -17.42 -17.16 0.17
CA MET A 113 -18.12 -17.56 1.39
C MET A 113 -17.28 -17.31 2.63
N ALA A 114 -15.99 -17.63 2.60
CA ALA A 114 -15.09 -17.38 3.73
C ALA A 114 -14.92 -15.88 4.00
N GLU A 115 -14.74 -15.05 2.97
CA GLU A 115 -14.71 -13.61 3.08
C GLU A 115 -16.02 -13.06 3.67
N TYR A 116 -17.15 -13.54 3.19
CA TYR A 116 -18.47 -13.17 3.68
C TYR A 116 -18.70 -13.59 5.15
N GLN A 117 -18.27 -14.78 5.56
CA GLN A 117 -18.38 -15.26 6.95
C GLN A 117 -17.49 -14.46 7.89
N ASN A 118 -16.29 -14.09 7.47
CA ASN A 118 -15.38 -13.26 8.26
C ASN A 118 -15.88 -11.81 8.40
N SER A 119 -16.75 -11.34 7.53
CA SER A 119 -17.30 -9.99 7.54
C SER A 119 -18.58 -9.84 8.37
N ARG A 120 -19.14 -10.92 8.91
CA ARG A 120 -20.42 -10.87 9.63
C ARG A 120 -20.27 -10.31 11.01
N LEU A 121 -20.82 -9.10 11.19
CA LEU A 121 -21.23 -8.62 12.51
C LEU A 121 -22.55 -9.30 12.92
N PRO A 122 -22.73 -9.61 14.22
CA PRO A 122 -24.00 -10.15 14.69
C PRO A 122 -25.14 -9.18 14.39
N LEU A 123 -26.15 -9.64 13.67
CA LEU A 123 -27.38 -8.89 13.46
C LEU A 123 -28.09 -8.69 14.80
N GLY A 124 -28.57 -7.49 15.05
CA GLY A 124 -29.28 -7.17 16.29
C GLY A 124 -30.60 -6.49 16.02
N GLN A 125 -31.45 -6.52 17.02
CA GLN A 125 -32.73 -5.83 17.06
C GLN A 125 -32.63 -4.65 18.02
N ILE A 126 -33.05 -3.46 17.57
CA ILE A 126 -33.19 -2.29 18.45
C ILE A 126 -34.62 -2.21 18.92
N GLU A 127 -34.82 -2.40 20.22
CA GLU A 127 -36.10 -2.30 20.86
C GLU A 127 -36.26 -0.93 21.49
N ILE A 128 -37.29 -0.19 21.06
CA ILE A 128 -37.57 1.16 21.54
C ILE A 128 -38.93 1.16 22.23
N SER A 129 -38.91 1.36 23.53
CA SER A 129 -40.13 1.45 24.35
C SER A 129 -40.63 2.90 24.40
N VAL A 130 -41.85 3.11 23.97
CA VAL A 130 -42.50 4.42 23.95
C VAL A 130 -43.83 4.40 24.68
N ASN A 131 -44.18 5.51 25.32
CA ASN A 131 -45.50 5.71 25.94
C ASN A 131 -46.19 6.91 25.27
N ALA A 132 -47.39 6.71 24.75
CA ALA A 132 -48.21 7.74 24.14
C ALA A 132 -49.64 7.73 24.74
N ALA A 133 -50.12 8.88 25.20
CA ALA A 133 -51.45 8.99 25.78
C ALA A 133 -52.58 8.87 24.74
N LYS A 134 -52.29 9.10 23.46
CA LYS A 134 -53.21 9.01 22.33
C LYS A 134 -52.50 8.44 21.10
N PRO A 135 -53.23 7.84 20.14
CA PRO A 135 -52.64 7.51 18.84
C PRO A 135 -51.96 8.72 18.25
N THR A 136 -50.65 8.62 17.96
CA THR A 136 -49.83 9.71 17.47
C THR A 136 -48.88 9.23 16.37
N THR A 137 -48.49 10.14 15.52
CA THR A 137 -47.39 9.87 14.56
C THR A 137 -46.06 10.24 15.21
N ALA A 138 -45.13 9.29 15.23
CA ALA A 138 -43.80 9.47 15.79
C ALA A 138 -42.77 9.39 14.71
N GLN A 139 -41.77 10.28 14.75
CA GLN A 139 -40.56 10.17 13.97
C GLN A 139 -39.39 9.85 14.92
N LEU A 140 -38.70 8.76 14.67
CA LEU A 140 -37.57 8.33 15.46
C LEU A 140 -36.28 8.44 14.61
N GLN A 141 -35.27 9.09 15.19
CA GLN A 141 -33.92 9.13 14.64
C GLN A 141 -33.03 8.24 15.52
N ILE A 142 -32.43 7.23 14.91
CA ILE A 142 -31.54 6.27 15.57
C ILE A 142 -30.12 6.54 15.13
N SER A 143 -29.21 6.70 16.10
CA SER A 143 -27.78 6.86 15.87
C SER A 143 -27.01 5.78 16.62
N TYR A 144 -26.03 5.19 15.97
CA TYR A 144 -25.15 4.18 16.56
C TYR A 144 -23.75 4.24 15.97
N ILE A 145 -22.78 3.71 16.72
CA ILE A 145 -21.41 3.56 16.25
C ILE A 145 -21.28 2.17 15.63
N ALA A 146 -20.87 2.13 14.38
CA ALA A 146 -20.50 0.91 13.69
C ALA A 146 -18.98 0.81 13.63
N HIS A 147 -18.45 -0.38 13.97
CA HIS A 147 -17.04 -0.69 13.80
C HIS A 147 -16.77 -1.17 12.36
N ASN A 148 -15.51 -1.24 11.97
CA ASN A 148 -15.06 -1.69 10.65
C ASN A 148 -15.54 -0.78 9.49
N ALA A 149 -15.71 0.51 9.76
CA ALA A 149 -15.88 1.54 8.76
C ALA A 149 -14.88 2.67 9.02
N GLY A 150 -14.36 3.24 7.97
CA GLY A 150 -13.38 4.32 8.09
C GLY A 150 -12.96 4.85 6.73
N TRP A 151 -11.98 5.73 6.77
CA TRP A 151 -11.40 6.28 5.56
C TRP A 151 -9.91 6.57 5.77
N THR A 152 -9.17 6.58 4.66
CA THR A 152 -7.77 6.97 4.63
C THR A 152 -7.57 8.05 3.59
N PRO A 153 -6.84 9.14 3.89
CA PRO A 153 -6.54 10.17 2.91
C PRO A 153 -5.54 9.64 1.87
N THR A 154 -5.75 10.04 0.63
CA THR A 154 -4.83 9.84 -0.47
C THR A 154 -4.74 11.13 -1.28
N TYR A 155 -3.63 11.34 -1.95
CA TYR A 155 -3.36 12.57 -2.68
C TYR A 155 -2.89 12.27 -4.10
N ASP A 156 -3.39 13.07 -5.06
CA ASP A 156 -2.76 13.19 -6.37
C ASP A 156 -2.11 14.58 -6.44
N ILE A 157 -0.78 14.60 -6.49
CA ILE A 157 0.02 15.82 -6.57
C ILE A 157 0.49 15.97 -8.01
N ARG A 158 0.05 17.05 -8.66
CA ARG A 158 0.32 17.31 -10.06
C ARG A 158 1.18 18.58 -10.23
N VAL A 159 2.30 18.40 -10.89
CA VAL A 159 3.22 19.47 -11.23
C VAL A 159 3.30 19.56 -12.74
N LYS A 160 2.82 20.68 -13.29
CA LYS A 160 2.78 20.91 -14.75
C LYS A 160 4.19 21.18 -15.29
N ASP A 161 4.94 22.04 -14.62
CA ASP A 161 6.28 22.47 -14.96
C ASP A 161 6.98 23.05 -13.71
N THR A 162 8.24 23.47 -13.83
CA THR A 162 9.00 24.05 -12.71
C THR A 162 8.74 25.54 -12.44
N GLN A 163 7.72 26.13 -13.05
CA GLN A 163 7.35 27.55 -12.87
C GLN A 163 5.91 27.70 -12.38
N SER A 164 5.10 26.67 -12.56
CA SER A 164 3.69 26.64 -12.13
C SER A 164 3.55 26.18 -10.69
N PRO A 165 2.48 26.62 -9.99
CA PRO A 165 2.16 26.08 -8.67
C PRO A 165 1.83 24.61 -8.74
N VAL A 166 2.01 23.90 -7.63
CA VAL A 166 1.64 22.50 -7.47
C VAL A 166 0.13 22.40 -7.25
N GLU A 167 -0.53 21.53 -8.00
CA GLU A 167 -1.91 21.15 -7.75
C GLU A 167 -1.96 19.91 -6.86
N ILE A 168 -2.74 19.98 -5.78
CA ILE A 168 -2.95 18.90 -4.83
C ILE A 168 -4.42 18.52 -4.84
N LEU A 169 -4.75 17.34 -5.29
CA LEU A 169 -6.09 16.76 -5.21
C LEU A 169 -6.12 15.81 -4.03
N GLN A 170 -6.81 16.20 -2.96
CA GLN A 170 -7.04 15.37 -1.80
C GLN A 170 -8.23 14.46 -2.03
N LYS A 171 -8.08 13.19 -1.74
CA LYS A 171 -9.08 12.14 -1.89
C LYS A 171 -9.21 11.34 -0.59
N ALA A 172 -10.33 10.70 -0.42
CA ALA A 172 -10.56 9.71 0.63
C ALA A 172 -10.78 8.34 0.01
N ASN A 173 -10.09 7.36 0.49
CA ASN A 173 -10.43 5.96 0.27
C ASN A 173 -11.34 5.52 1.42
N VAL A 174 -12.67 5.50 1.18
CA VAL A 174 -13.70 5.20 2.18
C VAL A 174 -14.04 3.71 2.09
N PHE A 175 -13.96 3.02 3.20
CA PHE A 175 -14.28 1.59 3.27
C PHE A 175 -15.26 1.30 4.42
N GLN A 176 -16.07 0.27 4.24
CA GLN A 176 -16.93 -0.21 5.30
C GLN A 176 -17.13 -1.74 5.20
N ASN A 177 -17.22 -2.37 6.34
CA ASN A 177 -17.57 -3.78 6.51
C ASN A 177 -18.51 -3.93 7.71
N THR A 178 -19.62 -3.16 7.67
CA THR A 178 -20.61 -3.12 8.76
C THR A 178 -21.69 -4.20 8.64
N GLY A 179 -21.69 -4.97 7.54
CA GLY A 179 -22.70 -5.98 7.24
C GLY A 179 -23.92 -5.44 6.50
N LEU A 180 -24.05 -4.12 6.33
CA LEU A 180 -25.12 -3.46 5.57
C LEU A 180 -24.52 -2.65 4.44
N ASN A 181 -25.13 -2.71 3.25
CA ASN A 181 -24.77 -1.79 2.19
C ASN A 181 -25.29 -0.39 2.54
N TRP A 182 -24.45 0.61 2.36
CA TRP A 182 -24.86 2.00 2.45
C TRP A 182 -25.30 2.46 1.07
N GLU A 183 -26.57 2.78 0.92
CA GLU A 183 -27.15 3.16 -0.36
C GLU A 183 -27.65 4.60 -0.29
N ASN A 184 -27.19 5.44 -1.22
CA ASN A 184 -27.62 6.83 -1.37
C ASN A 184 -27.55 7.63 -0.06
N ILE A 185 -26.41 7.51 0.67
CA ILE A 185 -26.21 8.15 1.97
C ILE A 185 -25.53 9.51 1.84
N ASN A 186 -25.81 10.41 2.79
CA ASN A 186 -25.00 11.61 3.00
C ASN A 186 -23.73 11.23 3.79
N LEU A 187 -22.58 11.49 3.20
CA LEU A 187 -21.29 11.11 3.76
C LEU A 187 -20.61 12.32 4.40
N VAL A 188 -20.17 12.17 5.63
CA VAL A 188 -19.30 13.14 6.32
C VAL A 188 -18.05 12.42 6.76
N LEU A 189 -16.89 12.86 6.28
CA LEU A 189 -15.59 12.35 6.66
C LEU A 189 -15.01 13.23 7.77
N SER A 190 -14.64 12.63 8.88
CA SER A 190 -14.09 13.35 10.04
C SER A 190 -12.68 12.86 10.37
N THR A 191 -11.79 13.78 10.76
CA THR A 191 -10.48 13.45 11.31
C THR A 191 -10.56 13.05 12.79
N ALA A 192 -11.70 13.31 13.45
CA ALA A 192 -11.95 12.84 14.81
C ALA A 192 -12.10 11.32 14.84
N ASN A 193 -11.38 10.67 15.73
CA ASN A 193 -11.55 9.23 15.98
C ASN A 193 -12.30 9.02 17.31
N PRO A 194 -13.59 8.65 17.28
CA PRO A 194 -14.37 8.46 18.48
C PRO A 194 -13.94 7.25 19.33
N SER A 195 -13.07 6.39 18.78
CA SER A 195 -12.54 5.21 19.47
C SER A 195 -11.28 5.48 20.29
N VAL A 196 -10.67 6.67 20.16
CA VAL A 196 -9.48 7.05 20.91
C VAL A 196 -9.88 7.69 22.24
N SER A 197 -9.25 7.26 23.33
CA SER A 197 -9.47 7.85 24.65
C SER A 197 -9.11 9.34 24.66
N ALA A 198 -10.00 10.17 25.17
CA ALA A 198 -9.77 11.60 25.40
C ALA A 198 -8.98 11.87 26.71
N THR A 199 -8.52 10.83 27.41
CA THR A 199 -7.81 10.98 28.68
C THR A 199 -6.37 11.37 28.42
N LYS A 200 -5.95 12.50 28.96
CA LYS A 200 -4.56 12.97 28.93
C LYS A 200 -3.64 11.98 29.63
N PRO A 201 -2.52 11.55 29.02
CA PRO A 201 -1.53 10.72 29.71
C PRO A 201 -0.85 11.52 30.83
N GLU A 202 -0.64 10.88 31.99
CA GLU A 202 0.07 11.45 33.11
C GLU A 202 1.47 10.85 33.25
N LEU A 203 2.45 11.72 33.52
CA LEU A 203 3.81 11.30 33.72
C LEU A 203 3.95 10.60 35.09
N SER A 204 4.37 9.34 35.07
CA SER A 204 4.80 8.64 36.28
C SER A 204 6.26 8.97 36.61
N PRO A 205 6.66 8.94 37.87
CA PRO A 205 8.06 9.17 38.25
C PRO A 205 9.02 8.19 37.55
N TYR A 206 10.05 8.71 36.89
CA TYR A 206 11.07 7.91 36.23
C TYR A 206 12.25 7.70 37.24
N TYR A 207 12.37 6.45 37.74
CA TYR A 207 13.42 6.08 38.66
C TYR A 207 14.62 5.48 37.95
N LEU A 208 15.79 6.08 38.09
CA LEU A 208 17.04 5.50 37.63
C LEU A 208 17.46 4.35 38.57
N ARG A 209 17.78 3.20 38.01
CA ARG A 209 18.34 2.05 38.75
C ARG A 209 19.58 1.55 38.01
N PHE A 210 20.57 1.07 38.78
CA PHE A 210 21.71 0.39 38.16
C PHE A 210 21.26 -0.93 37.56
N TYR A 211 21.61 -1.13 36.30
CA TYR A 211 21.32 -2.38 35.58
C TYR A 211 22.36 -3.43 35.96
N SER A 212 21.93 -4.52 36.61
CA SER A 212 22.71 -5.75 36.73
C SER A 212 22.34 -6.66 35.56
N PRO A 213 23.25 -6.96 34.62
CA PRO A 213 22.91 -7.80 33.50
C PRO A 213 22.66 -9.25 33.95
N GLN A 214 21.41 -9.68 33.95
CA GLN A 214 21.10 -11.10 33.95
C GLN A 214 21.25 -11.61 32.51
N VAL A 215 22.06 -12.65 32.35
CA VAL A 215 22.32 -13.32 31.07
C VAL A 215 21.07 -14.11 30.70
N PHE A 216 20.23 -13.54 29.85
CA PHE A 216 19.14 -14.29 29.21
C PHE A 216 19.65 -14.90 27.91
N SER A 217 19.52 -16.21 27.77
CA SER A 217 19.76 -16.91 26.52
C SER A 217 18.72 -16.49 25.48
N LYS A 218 19.19 -16.10 24.30
CA LYS A 218 18.37 -15.65 23.17
C LYS A 218 17.59 -16.80 22.54
N SER A 219 16.28 -16.77 22.61
CA SER A 219 15.41 -17.46 21.65
C SER A 219 15.24 -16.57 20.41
N LYS A 220 15.53 -17.14 19.25
CA LYS A 220 15.36 -16.46 17.95
C LYS A 220 13.89 -16.51 17.55
N GLU A 221 13.22 -15.39 17.56
CA GLU A 221 11.96 -15.23 16.84
C GLU A 221 12.23 -14.78 15.39
N VAL A 222 11.67 -15.56 14.48
CA VAL A 222 11.74 -15.32 13.04
C VAL A 222 10.52 -14.49 12.63
N TYR A 223 10.73 -13.23 12.29
CA TYR A 223 9.69 -12.41 11.66
C TYR A 223 9.57 -12.76 10.18
N ARG A 224 8.41 -13.25 9.79
CA ARG A 224 8.01 -13.38 8.38
C ARG A 224 7.31 -12.11 7.95
N THR A 225 7.94 -11.34 7.07
CA THR A 225 7.31 -10.25 6.35
C THR A 225 6.53 -10.81 5.16
N ALA A 226 5.22 -10.59 5.15
CA ALA A 226 4.37 -10.86 4.00
C ALA A 226 4.31 -9.60 3.11
N ALA A 227 4.75 -9.74 1.87
CA ALA A 227 4.60 -8.74 0.84
C ALA A 227 3.18 -8.80 0.25
N ALA A 228 2.49 -7.67 0.19
CA ALA A 228 1.20 -7.53 -0.49
C ALA A 228 1.41 -7.25 -1.98
N PRO A 229 0.60 -7.81 -2.88
CA PRO A 229 0.69 -7.54 -4.32
C PRO A 229 0.05 -6.21 -4.67
N ALA A 230 0.76 -5.40 -5.44
CA ALA A 230 0.26 -4.17 -6.04
C ALA A 230 -0.60 -4.51 -7.27
N ASN A 231 -1.88 -4.17 -7.23
CA ASN A 231 -2.75 -4.16 -8.41
C ASN A 231 -2.78 -2.75 -9.01
N ALA A 232 -2.28 -2.63 -10.23
CA ALA A 232 -2.43 -1.44 -11.04
C ALA A 232 -3.87 -1.37 -11.58
N MET A 233 -4.60 -0.30 -11.28
CA MET A 233 -5.88 0.02 -11.90
C MET A 233 -5.72 1.21 -12.86
N ALA A 234 -6.31 1.06 -14.03
CA ALA A 234 -6.36 2.03 -15.10
C ALA A 234 -7.19 3.26 -14.69
N ASN A 235 -6.66 4.46 -14.96
CA ASN A 235 -7.33 5.72 -14.74
C ASN A 235 -8.37 5.97 -15.85
N GLN A 236 -9.62 6.16 -15.45
CA GLN A 236 -10.59 6.96 -16.21
C GLN A 236 -10.55 8.39 -15.66
N GLU A 237 -10.37 9.35 -16.55
CA GLU A 237 -10.50 10.76 -16.23
C GLU A 237 -11.97 11.07 -15.91
N MET A 238 -12.22 11.43 -14.64
CA MET A 238 -13.50 12.01 -14.23
C MET A 238 -13.32 13.49 -13.96
N GLU A 239 -14.26 14.29 -14.46
CA GLU A 239 -14.36 15.73 -14.22
C GLU A 239 -14.37 16.04 -12.72
N THR A 240 -13.66 17.08 -12.32
CA THR A 240 -13.40 17.46 -10.93
C THR A 240 -14.67 17.93 -10.21
N VAL A 241 -15.05 17.22 -9.16
CA VAL A 241 -16.21 17.49 -8.27
C VAL A 241 -15.83 18.46 -7.13
N ALA A 242 -14.81 19.28 -7.31
CA ALA A 242 -14.24 20.12 -6.23
C ALA A 242 -15.20 21.21 -5.66
N ASP A 243 -16.30 21.54 -6.34
CA ASP A 243 -17.27 22.56 -5.89
C ASP A 243 -18.39 22.03 -4.98
N VAL A 244 -18.37 20.76 -4.60
CA VAL A 244 -19.49 20.05 -3.97
C VAL A 244 -19.23 19.66 -2.52
N ILE A 245 -18.12 20.09 -1.92
CA ILE A 245 -17.73 19.73 -0.57
C ILE A 245 -17.63 20.95 0.32
N ASN A 246 -18.21 20.84 1.52
CA ASN A 246 -18.12 21.85 2.57
C ASN A 246 -17.13 21.37 3.65
N VAL A 247 -16.07 22.15 3.88
CA VAL A 247 -15.06 21.84 4.90
C VAL A 247 -15.37 22.61 6.16
N VAL A 248 -15.68 21.92 7.24
CA VAL A 248 -16.00 22.51 8.54
C VAL A 248 -14.90 22.15 9.54
N SER A 249 -14.09 23.15 9.90
CA SER A 249 -13.07 22.99 10.94
C SER A 249 -13.68 23.24 12.32
N THR A 250 -13.53 22.32 13.24
CA THR A 250 -13.83 22.46 14.66
C THR A 250 -12.54 22.68 15.44
N ALA A 251 -12.64 22.93 16.76
CA ALA A 251 -11.44 23.09 17.61
C ALA A 251 -10.52 21.85 17.67
N LEU A 252 -11.04 20.66 17.36
CA LEU A 252 -10.33 19.38 17.53
C LEU A 252 -10.34 18.50 16.28
N SER A 253 -11.08 18.86 15.24
CA SER A 253 -11.23 18.04 14.03
C SER A 253 -11.62 18.84 12.81
N VAL A 254 -11.37 18.27 11.65
CA VAL A 254 -11.87 18.76 10.36
C VAL A 254 -12.90 17.76 9.85
N ASN A 255 -14.05 18.27 9.43
CA ASN A 255 -15.13 17.52 8.82
C ASN A 255 -15.29 17.92 7.36
N TYR A 256 -15.34 16.92 6.48
CA TYR A 256 -15.59 17.08 5.05
C TYR A 256 -17.00 16.59 4.75
N GLU A 257 -17.94 17.51 4.54
CA GLU A 257 -19.32 17.20 4.22
C GLU A 257 -19.45 17.00 2.71
N ILE A 258 -19.72 15.78 2.28
CA ILE A 258 -19.86 15.43 0.86
C ILE A 258 -21.33 15.65 0.46
N LYS A 259 -21.58 16.60 -0.41
CA LYS A 259 -22.95 16.98 -0.82
C LYS A 259 -23.60 16.00 -1.79
N ILE A 260 -22.80 15.16 -2.46
CA ILE A 260 -23.30 14.14 -3.37
C ILE A 260 -23.55 12.87 -2.57
N PRO A 261 -24.75 12.24 -2.68
CA PRO A 261 -24.99 10.95 -2.04
C PRO A 261 -24.09 9.86 -2.61
N TYR A 262 -23.56 9.02 -1.72
CA TYR A 262 -22.70 7.88 -2.07
C TYR A 262 -23.37 6.54 -1.74
N SER A 263 -23.01 5.52 -2.49
CA SER A 263 -23.37 4.14 -2.20
C SER A 263 -22.10 3.32 -2.02
N ILE A 264 -21.93 2.71 -0.82
CA ILE A 264 -20.73 1.97 -0.44
C ILE A 264 -21.17 0.58 0.03
N ALA A 265 -20.79 -0.44 -0.74
CA ALA A 265 -21.11 -1.82 -0.40
C ALA A 265 -20.33 -2.29 0.83
N SER A 266 -20.97 -3.15 1.64
CA SER A 266 -20.28 -3.82 2.74
C SER A 266 -19.35 -4.90 2.17
N GLY A 267 -18.09 -4.91 2.59
CA GLY A 267 -17.09 -5.88 2.12
C GLY A 267 -15.66 -5.39 2.25
N GLY A 268 -15.45 -4.20 2.83
CA GLY A 268 -14.12 -3.64 3.07
C GLY A 268 -13.37 -3.15 1.83
N LYS A 269 -13.97 -3.24 0.63
CA LYS A 269 -13.41 -2.64 -0.57
C LYS A 269 -13.60 -1.13 -0.51
N GLY A 270 -12.48 -0.40 -0.70
CA GLY A 270 -12.52 1.07 -0.64
C GLY A 270 -13.19 1.70 -1.85
N GLU A 271 -13.91 2.79 -1.61
CA GLU A 271 -14.49 3.69 -2.61
C GLU A 271 -13.74 5.02 -2.57
N ILE A 272 -13.32 5.52 -3.73
CA ILE A 272 -12.57 6.78 -3.81
C ILE A 272 -13.53 7.95 -3.90
N VAL A 273 -13.38 8.88 -2.96
CA VAL A 273 -14.17 10.12 -2.88
C VAL A 273 -13.20 11.29 -2.99
N ASP A 274 -13.40 12.18 -3.96
CA ASP A 274 -12.64 13.41 -4.07
C ASP A 274 -13.07 14.37 -2.94
N ILE A 275 -12.09 14.95 -2.20
CA ILE A 275 -12.36 15.85 -1.07
C ILE A 275 -12.21 17.30 -1.50
N GLN A 276 -11.02 17.69 -1.94
CA GLN A 276 -10.75 19.06 -2.35
C GLN A 276 -9.56 19.16 -3.30
N LYS A 277 -9.60 20.18 -4.14
CA LYS A 277 -8.50 20.57 -5.01
C LYS A 277 -7.88 21.85 -4.49
N MET A 278 -6.57 21.84 -4.31
CA MET A 278 -5.80 22.98 -3.81
C MET A 278 -4.67 23.29 -4.77
N THR A 279 -4.23 24.54 -4.79
CA THR A 279 -3.01 24.96 -5.48
C THR A 279 -2.08 25.63 -4.48
N HIS A 280 -0.78 25.31 -4.56
CA HIS A 280 0.20 25.84 -3.63
C HIS A 280 1.49 26.24 -4.37
N PRO A 281 2.08 27.41 -4.07
CA PRO A 281 3.38 27.77 -4.62
C PRO A 281 4.45 26.77 -4.21
N ALA A 282 5.37 26.46 -5.10
CA ALA A 282 6.50 25.60 -4.81
C ALA A 282 7.79 26.19 -5.39
N SER A 283 8.91 25.93 -4.72
CA SER A 283 10.23 26.12 -5.29
C SER A 283 10.77 24.78 -5.79
N PHE A 284 11.57 24.84 -6.85
CA PHE A 284 12.09 23.62 -7.47
C PHE A 284 13.61 23.62 -7.41
N LYS A 285 14.14 22.48 -6.93
CA LYS A 285 15.59 22.24 -6.85
C LYS A 285 15.92 20.86 -7.39
N THR A 286 17.10 20.71 -7.95
CA THR A 286 17.65 19.39 -8.27
C THR A 286 18.51 18.91 -7.11
N VAL A 287 18.22 17.76 -6.55
CA VAL A 287 18.93 17.20 -5.39
C VAL A 287 19.73 15.97 -5.82
N ILE A 288 20.97 15.87 -5.37
CA ILE A 288 21.86 14.73 -5.62
C ILE A 288 22.52 14.32 -4.30
N THR A 289 22.47 13.04 -3.96
CA THR A 289 23.17 12.46 -2.82
C THR A 289 24.17 11.40 -3.29
N PRO A 290 25.32 11.80 -3.84
CA PRO A 290 26.19 10.92 -4.64
C PRO A 290 26.86 9.81 -3.83
N LYS A 291 26.90 9.93 -2.50
CA LYS A 291 27.33 8.85 -1.58
C LYS A 291 26.39 7.66 -1.62
N LEU A 292 25.09 7.86 -1.82
CA LEU A 292 24.05 6.83 -1.86
C LEU A 292 23.63 6.50 -3.28
N ASN A 293 23.42 7.52 -4.11
CA ASN A 293 22.96 7.38 -5.48
C ASN A 293 23.41 8.58 -6.32
N THR A 294 24.05 8.33 -7.45
CA THR A 294 24.55 9.37 -8.35
C THR A 294 23.47 9.99 -9.25
N ASN A 295 22.24 9.50 -9.19
CA ASN A 295 21.12 10.09 -9.91
C ASN A 295 20.72 11.43 -9.31
N ALA A 296 20.36 12.37 -10.17
CA ALA A 296 19.76 13.63 -9.80
C ALA A 296 18.23 13.49 -9.73
N PHE A 297 17.63 14.09 -8.71
CA PHE A 297 16.18 14.08 -8.52
C PHE A 297 15.66 15.51 -8.51
N LEU A 298 14.67 15.78 -9.36
CA LEU A 298 13.92 17.03 -9.27
C LEU A 298 13.01 16.99 -8.06
N THR A 299 13.08 17.99 -7.19
CA THR A 299 12.30 18.08 -5.97
C THR A 299 11.52 19.40 -5.96
N ALA A 300 10.24 19.32 -5.64
CA ALA A 300 9.43 20.48 -5.30
C ALA A 300 9.43 20.67 -3.78
N GLU A 301 9.65 21.91 -3.33
CA GLU A 301 9.62 22.29 -1.92
C GLU A 301 8.45 23.25 -1.72
N LEU A 302 7.52 22.86 -0.85
CA LEU A 302 6.33 23.62 -0.49
C LEU A 302 6.55 24.23 0.90
N ASN A 303 6.70 25.54 0.97
CA ASN A 303 6.76 26.28 2.24
C ASN A 303 5.37 26.52 2.80
N ASP A 304 5.24 26.64 4.11
CA ASP A 304 3.94 26.91 4.79
C ASP A 304 2.84 25.90 4.44
N TRP A 305 3.22 24.67 4.15
CA TRP A 305 2.30 23.58 3.74
C TRP A 305 1.33 23.20 4.87
N GLU A 306 1.64 23.54 6.12
CA GLU A 306 0.76 23.33 7.28
C GLU A 306 -0.57 24.05 7.14
N LYS A 307 -0.61 25.17 6.39
CA LYS A 307 -1.83 25.93 6.09
C LYS A 307 -2.80 25.14 5.21
N LEU A 308 -2.33 24.09 4.54
CA LEU A 308 -3.17 23.23 3.71
C LEU A 308 -3.95 22.19 4.53
N ASN A 309 -3.66 22.06 5.83
CA ASN A 309 -4.27 21.07 6.74
C ASN A 309 -4.27 19.65 6.13
N LEU A 310 -3.15 19.27 5.52
CA LEU A 310 -2.99 17.93 4.97
C LEU A 310 -2.88 16.90 6.10
N ILE A 311 -3.54 15.77 5.93
CA ILE A 311 -3.55 14.66 6.86
C ILE A 311 -2.56 13.60 6.36
N SER A 312 -1.96 12.84 7.27
CA SER A 312 -1.00 11.79 6.89
C SER A 312 -1.61 10.79 5.90
N GLY A 313 -0.96 10.62 4.74
CA GLY A 313 -1.50 9.76 3.68
C GLY A 313 -0.55 9.54 2.50
N GLU A 314 -0.87 8.55 1.68
CA GLU A 314 -0.13 8.24 0.46
C GLU A 314 -0.40 9.29 -0.63
N ALA A 315 0.65 9.74 -1.31
CA ALA A 315 0.57 10.71 -2.40
C ALA A 315 1.12 10.11 -3.69
N ASN A 316 0.32 10.14 -4.74
CA ASN A 316 0.75 9.85 -6.10
C ASN A 316 1.30 11.13 -6.73
N ILE A 317 2.51 11.09 -7.25
CA ILE A 317 3.18 12.25 -7.82
C ILE A 317 3.14 12.18 -9.34
N TYR A 318 2.66 13.26 -9.96
CA TYR A 318 2.62 13.42 -11.40
C TYR A 318 3.43 14.66 -11.82
N PHE A 319 4.35 14.49 -12.76
CA PHE A 319 5.11 15.57 -13.36
C PHE A 319 4.92 15.56 -14.88
N GLU A 320 4.60 16.71 -15.47
CA GLU A 320 4.28 16.84 -16.91
C GLU A 320 3.24 15.79 -17.37
N ASN A 321 2.18 15.59 -16.60
CA ASN A 321 1.11 14.62 -16.81
C ASN A 321 1.56 13.14 -16.82
N ARG A 322 2.74 12.82 -16.30
CA ARG A 322 3.24 11.45 -16.16
C ARG A 322 3.34 11.08 -14.70
N PHE A 323 2.87 9.90 -14.34
CA PHE A 323 3.11 9.34 -13.02
C PHE A 323 4.61 9.08 -12.83
N VAL A 324 5.20 9.64 -11.79
CA VAL A 324 6.64 9.53 -11.51
C VAL A 324 6.95 8.72 -10.25
N GLY A 325 5.96 8.51 -9.39
CA GLY A 325 6.15 7.71 -8.19
C GLY A 325 5.16 8.03 -7.10
N LYS A 326 5.36 7.39 -5.95
CA LYS A 326 4.59 7.61 -4.73
C LYS A 326 5.46 8.27 -3.68
N SER A 327 4.82 9.09 -2.85
CA SER A 327 5.39 9.69 -1.64
C SER A 327 4.42 9.49 -0.48
N TYR A 328 4.80 9.90 0.71
CA TYR A 328 3.93 9.88 1.87
C TYR A 328 3.96 11.26 2.53
N ILE A 329 2.78 11.83 2.77
CA ILE A 329 2.63 13.07 3.54
C ILE A 329 2.49 12.66 5.00
N ASN A 330 3.32 13.25 5.86
CA ASN A 330 3.26 13.03 7.30
C ASN A 330 2.95 14.35 8.01
N GLU A 331 1.77 14.49 8.60
CA GLU A 331 1.34 15.69 9.32
C GLU A 331 2.14 15.98 10.59
N GLN A 332 2.84 14.96 11.13
CA GLN A 332 3.69 15.09 12.32
C GLN A 332 5.12 15.54 11.98
N GLU A 333 5.42 15.75 10.70
CA GLU A 333 6.71 16.23 10.28
C GLU A 333 6.87 17.70 10.70
N THR A 334 7.92 17.99 11.46
CA THR A 334 8.17 19.33 12.00
C THR A 334 8.98 20.22 11.04
N ASP A 335 9.34 19.69 9.88
CA ASP A 335 10.05 20.43 8.85
C ASP A 335 9.14 21.51 8.25
N ARG A 336 9.67 22.72 8.15
CA ARG A 336 8.93 23.87 7.58
C ARG A 336 8.60 23.70 6.09
N GLU A 337 9.27 22.78 5.44
CA GLU A 337 9.17 22.54 4.00
C GLU A 337 8.74 21.12 3.71
N LEU A 338 7.65 20.93 2.99
CA LEU A 338 7.27 19.63 2.44
C LEU A 338 8.06 19.41 1.14
N LYS A 339 8.91 18.38 1.12
CA LYS A 339 9.75 18.03 -0.04
C LYS A 339 9.16 16.87 -0.81
N LEU A 340 8.85 17.10 -2.07
CA LEU A 340 8.24 16.13 -2.98
C LEU A 340 9.19 15.79 -4.12
N SER A 341 9.60 14.53 -4.22
CA SER A 341 10.40 14.07 -5.35
C SER A 341 9.54 13.94 -6.61
N LEU A 342 9.89 14.70 -7.65
CA LEU A 342 9.22 14.70 -8.95
C LEU A 342 9.87 13.71 -9.95
N GLY A 343 10.76 12.86 -9.43
CA GLY A 343 11.43 11.84 -10.22
C GLY A 343 12.85 12.19 -10.62
N ARG A 344 13.46 11.26 -11.38
CA ARG A 344 14.85 11.34 -11.78
C ARG A 344 15.02 12.27 -13.00
N ASP A 345 15.99 13.18 -12.93
CA ASP A 345 16.43 13.99 -14.05
C ASP A 345 17.70 13.37 -14.71
N ALA A 346 17.50 12.64 -15.80
CA ALA A 346 18.60 11.98 -16.51
C ALA A 346 19.54 12.97 -17.24
N ARG A 347 19.17 14.25 -17.36
CA ARG A 347 20.02 15.28 -18.00
C ARG A 347 21.02 15.91 -17.03
N ILE A 348 20.97 15.53 -15.76
CA ILE A 348 22.00 15.89 -14.78
C ILE A 348 22.77 14.63 -14.42
N VAL A 349 24.07 14.66 -14.70
CA VAL A 349 24.98 13.53 -14.49
C VAL A 349 25.91 13.87 -13.34
N ALA A 350 25.98 12.98 -12.34
CA ALA A 350 26.90 13.10 -11.23
C ALA A 350 27.78 11.86 -11.12
N GLU A 351 29.02 12.06 -10.70
CA GLU A 351 29.98 11.02 -10.42
C GLU A 351 30.71 11.32 -9.11
N ARG A 352 30.90 10.30 -8.25
CA ARG A 352 31.69 10.39 -7.02
C ARG A 352 32.82 9.38 -7.07
N LYS A 353 34.05 9.86 -7.07
CA LYS A 353 35.26 9.04 -7.14
C LYS A 353 36.18 9.29 -5.96
N SER A 354 36.80 8.22 -5.44
CA SER A 354 37.90 8.33 -4.48
C SER A 354 39.12 8.98 -5.13
N ILE A 355 39.80 9.83 -4.39
CA ILE A 355 41.06 10.44 -4.81
C ILE A 355 42.22 9.53 -4.34
N GLU A 356 42.64 8.59 -5.23
CA GLU A 356 43.61 7.55 -4.88
C GLU A 356 44.93 8.12 -4.35
N ASN A 357 45.46 9.18 -4.96
CA ASN A 357 46.70 9.82 -4.51
C ASN A 357 46.60 10.56 -3.20
N PHE A 358 45.39 10.72 -2.65
CA PHE A 358 45.14 11.37 -1.37
C PHE A 358 44.90 10.34 -0.25
N LYS A 359 44.46 9.14 -0.59
CA LYS A 359 44.23 8.08 0.38
C LYS A 359 45.57 7.63 0.97
N SER A 360 45.79 7.93 2.23
CA SER A 360 47.02 7.57 2.96
C SER A 360 46.71 7.05 4.35
N ARG A 361 47.53 6.12 4.80
CA ARG A 361 47.52 5.64 6.20
C ARG A 361 48.88 5.81 6.80
N LYS A 362 49.00 6.64 7.82
CA LYS A 362 50.26 6.94 8.50
C LYS A 362 50.15 6.58 9.98
N ILE A 363 51.15 5.89 10.49
CA ILE A 363 51.26 5.57 11.90
C ILE A 363 52.19 6.60 12.54
N LEU A 364 51.70 7.33 13.53
CA LEU A 364 52.41 8.38 14.25
C LEU A 364 52.35 8.06 15.74
N GLY A 365 53.43 7.48 16.27
CA GLY A 365 53.49 7.07 17.66
C GLY A 365 52.42 6.04 18.04
N SER A 366 51.52 6.39 18.95
CA SER A 366 50.40 5.56 19.40
C SER A 366 49.13 5.70 18.56
N SER A 367 49.12 6.52 17.49
CA SER A 367 47.95 6.83 16.69
C SER A 367 48.15 6.46 15.21
N THR A 368 47.06 6.13 14.56
CA THR A 368 46.97 5.99 13.08
C THR A 368 46.15 7.14 12.53
N LYS A 369 46.65 7.78 11.48
CA LYS A 369 45.95 8.80 10.72
C LYS A 369 45.59 8.23 9.33
N VAL A 370 44.35 8.36 8.94
CA VAL A 370 43.83 7.91 7.63
C VAL A 370 43.27 9.13 6.94
N ASP A 371 43.87 9.46 5.77
CA ASP A 371 43.39 10.53 4.91
C ASP A 371 42.42 9.94 3.89
N VAL A 372 41.25 10.54 3.75
CA VAL A 372 40.20 10.11 2.82
C VAL A 372 39.75 11.29 1.98
N GLY A 373 39.71 11.11 0.66
CA GLY A 373 39.29 12.15 -0.26
C GLY A 373 38.36 11.63 -1.35
N TYR A 374 37.38 12.44 -1.70
CA TYR A 374 36.47 12.20 -2.80
C TYR A 374 36.36 13.42 -3.69
N ARG A 375 36.21 13.15 -4.99
CA ARG A 375 35.89 14.13 -6.03
C ARG A 375 34.47 13.85 -6.50
N ILE A 376 33.61 14.87 -6.44
CA ILE A 376 32.25 14.82 -6.95
C ILE A 376 32.22 15.72 -8.19
N THR A 377 31.96 15.13 -9.34
CA THR A 377 31.83 15.85 -10.61
C THR A 377 30.40 15.85 -11.04
N ILE A 378 29.82 17.02 -11.32
CA ILE A 378 28.43 17.17 -11.73
C ILE A 378 28.38 17.91 -13.04
N LYS A 379 27.55 17.44 -13.96
CA LYS A 379 27.39 18.03 -15.30
C LYS A 379 25.92 18.29 -15.57
N ASN A 380 25.59 19.53 -15.91
CA ASN A 380 24.29 19.93 -16.42
C ASN A 380 24.26 19.78 -17.94
N LEU A 381 23.44 18.87 -18.46
CA LEU A 381 23.25 18.66 -19.91
C LEU A 381 22.03 19.40 -20.46
N LYS A 382 21.32 20.17 -19.60
CA LYS A 382 20.21 21.01 -20.02
C LYS A 382 20.69 22.29 -20.70
N SER A 383 19.76 22.93 -21.44
CA SER A 383 19.94 24.24 -22.03
C SER A 383 19.61 25.40 -21.09
N GLU A 384 19.26 25.13 -19.85
CA GLU A 384 18.86 26.08 -18.82
C GLU A 384 19.73 25.97 -17.57
N THR A 385 19.80 27.06 -16.81
CA THR A 385 20.41 27.09 -15.47
C THR A 385 19.48 26.40 -14.46
N ILE A 386 20.06 25.56 -13.60
CA ILE A 386 19.33 24.86 -12.55
C ILE A 386 19.84 25.25 -11.17
N LYS A 387 18.94 25.22 -10.18
CA LYS A 387 19.30 25.25 -8.76
C LYS A 387 19.64 23.83 -8.32
N LEU A 388 20.86 23.63 -7.85
CA LEU A 388 21.39 22.31 -7.49
C LEU A 388 21.73 22.28 -6.02
N VAL A 389 21.26 21.21 -5.37
CA VAL A 389 21.62 20.84 -4.00
C VAL A 389 22.39 19.52 -4.07
N VAL A 390 23.58 19.50 -3.47
CA VAL A 390 24.39 18.28 -3.37
C VAL A 390 24.56 17.97 -1.90
N GLU A 391 24.22 16.73 -1.53
CA GLU A 391 24.35 16.23 -0.19
C GLU A 391 25.39 15.12 -0.12
N ASP A 392 26.35 15.23 0.78
CA ASP A 392 27.30 14.16 1.12
C ASP A 392 27.50 14.13 2.64
N GLN A 393 28.44 13.34 3.12
CA GLN A 393 28.61 13.14 4.55
C GLN A 393 30.04 12.73 4.88
N ILE A 394 30.59 13.34 5.93
CA ILE A 394 31.76 12.84 6.64
C ILE A 394 31.32 11.98 7.84
N PRO A 395 32.16 11.05 8.32
CA PRO A 395 31.86 10.33 9.55
C PRO A 395 31.87 11.26 10.76
N VAL A 396 31.05 10.96 11.75
CA VAL A 396 31.11 11.54 13.11
C VAL A 396 31.44 10.43 14.09
N SER A 397 32.19 10.78 15.15
CA SER A 397 32.59 9.80 16.15
C SER A 397 31.77 9.92 17.42
N GLN A 398 31.38 8.78 17.99
CA GLN A 398 30.81 8.65 19.33
C GLN A 398 31.88 8.26 20.36
N ASP A 399 33.12 7.96 19.93
CA ASP A 399 34.25 7.58 20.78
C ASP A 399 35.29 8.74 20.80
N ASN A 400 35.59 9.27 21.97
CA ASN A 400 36.49 10.40 22.15
C ASN A 400 37.94 10.11 21.70
N ARG A 401 38.29 8.84 21.46
CA ARG A 401 39.62 8.44 20.94
C ARG A 401 39.71 8.51 19.41
N ILE A 402 38.58 8.72 18.73
CA ILE A 402 38.52 8.89 17.27
C ILE A 402 38.24 10.34 16.97
N GLU A 403 39.18 11.00 16.32
CA GLU A 403 39.09 12.40 15.90
C GLU A 403 38.84 12.44 14.38
N VAL A 404 37.87 13.22 13.94
CA VAL A 404 37.61 13.47 12.51
C VAL A 404 37.89 14.95 12.23
N GLU A 405 38.87 15.19 11.35
CA GLU A 405 39.28 16.53 10.95
C GLU A 405 38.89 16.80 9.51
N VAL A 406 38.17 17.88 9.26
CA VAL A 406 37.82 18.36 7.93
C VAL A 406 38.99 19.05 7.29
N LEU A 407 39.46 18.61 6.12
CA LEU A 407 40.60 19.23 5.43
C LEU A 407 40.11 20.12 4.27
N GLU A 408 39.14 19.66 3.47
CA GLU A 408 38.59 20.40 2.35
C GLU A 408 37.15 19.96 2.04
N ILE A 409 36.22 20.89 1.97
CA ILE A 409 34.80 20.62 1.67
C ILE A 409 34.22 21.56 0.60
N SER A 410 35.04 22.17 -0.26
CA SER A 410 34.58 23.06 -1.35
C SER A 410 33.47 24.03 -0.94
N LYS A 411 33.56 24.62 0.26
CA LYS A 411 32.58 25.57 0.84
C LYS A 411 31.19 24.94 1.16
N ALA A 412 31.11 23.64 1.42
CA ALA A 412 29.88 23.06 1.96
C ALA A 412 29.51 23.64 3.31
N VAL A 413 28.23 23.65 3.60
CA VAL A 413 27.73 23.82 4.97
C VAL A 413 27.81 22.44 5.66
N LEU A 414 28.56 22.36 6.76
CA LEU A 414 28.69 21.15 7.56
C LEU A 414 27.75 21.22 8.76
N ASN A 415 26.92 20.18 8.93
CA ASN A 415 26.24 19.93 10.18
C ASN A 415 27.16 19.06 11.08
N PRO A 416 27.66 19.57 12.20
CA PRO A 416 28.59 18.82 13.04
C PRO A 416 27.95 17.66 13.83
N GLU A 417 26.64 17.66 14.01
CA GLU A 417 25.93 16.62 14.76
C GLU A 417 25.84 15.29 14.00
N ASP A 418 25.62 15.36 12.71
CA ASP A 418 25.42 14.18 11.85
C ASP A 418 26.46 14.05 10.72
N GLY A 419 27.35 15.03 10.58
CA GLY A 419 28.39 15.05 9.57
C GLY A 419 27.90 15.34 8.15
N LYS A 420 26.67 15.76 7.95
CA LYS A 420 26.12 16.11 6.65
C LYS A 420 26.78 17.34 6.09
N LEU A 421 27.06 17.28 4.79
CA LEU A 421 27.60 18.35 3.96
C LEU A 421 26.55 18.74 2.94
N LEU A 422 26.27 20.04 2.84
CA LEU A 422 25.31 20.61 1.91
C LEU A 422 26.01 21.66 1.03
N TRP A 423 25.97 21.47 -0.28
CA TRP A 423 26.33 22.48 -1.27
C TRP A 423 25.06 22.94 -1.97
N GLU A 424 24.80 24.22 -2.01
CA GLU A 424 23.71 24.81 -2.76
C GLU A 424 24.27 25.89 -3.71
N PHE A 425 24.00 25.73 -5.01
CA PHE A 425 24.47 26.63 -6.05
C PHE A 425 23.66 26.54 -7.32
N GLU A 426 23.80 27.54 -8.17
CA GLU A 426 23.28 27.49 -9.54
C GLU A 426 24.32 26.90 -10.48
N LEU A 427 23.89 25.99 -11.37
CA LEU A 427 24.72 25.37 -12.40
C LEU A 427 24.15 25.75 -13.78
N GLY A 428 24.89 26.55 -14.51
CA GLY A 428 24.49 27.05 -15.83
C GLY A 428 24.30 25.96 -16.87
N ALA A 429 23.67 26.32 -17.98
CA ALA A 429 23.46 25.44 -19.12
C ALA A 429 24.77 24.85 -19.64
N SER A 430 24.83 23.54 -19.84
CA SER A 430 26.01 22.82 -20.35
C SER A 430 27.27 22.97 -19.49
N GLN A 431 27.17 23.45 -18.27
CA GLN A 431 28.28 23.60 -17.34
C GLN A 431 28.56 22.34 -16.54
N ASN A 432 29.81 22.24 -16.04
CA ASN A 432 30.21 21.25 -15.07
C ASN A 432 30.74 21.92 -13.80
N LYS A 433 30.64 21.22 -12.67
CA LYS A 433 31.16 21.62 -11.38
C LYS A 433 31.89 20.46 -10.74
N GLU A 434 33.03 20.75 -10.14
CA GLU A 434 33.79 19.81 -9.32
C GLU A 434 33.75 20.26 -7.85
N LEU A 435 33.45 19.32 -6.96
CA LEU A 435 33.47 19.50 -5.50
C LEU A 435 34.48 18.52 -4.92
N LEU A 436 35.28 18.98 -3.98
CA LEU A 436 36.25 18.18 -3.26
C LEU A 436 35.77 17.99 -1.81
N LEU A 437 35.81 16.74 -1.38
CA LEU A 437 35.56 16.35 0.01
C LEU A 437 36.79 15.62 0.53
N LYS A 438 37.52 16.20 1.49
CA LYS A 438 38.68 15.59 2.11
C LYS A 438 38.61 15.71 3.62
N TYR A 439 38.85 14.63 4.30
CA TYR A 439 38.90 14.56 5.76
C TYR A 439 39.97 13.58 6.23
N GLN A 440 40.44 13.75 7.45
CA GLN A 440 41.36 12.85 8.11
C GLN A 440 40.67 12.23 9.33
N VAL A 441 40.86 10.93 9.51
CA VAL A 441 40.46 10.22 10.72
C VAL A 441 41.69 9.79 11.49
N LYS A 442 41.76 10.17 12.76
CA LYS A 442 42.82 9.77 13.69
C LYS A 442 42.23 8.85 14.73
N HIS A 443 42.87 7.70 14.94
CA HIS A 443 42.44 6.70 15.92
C HIS A 443 43.66 5.98 16.54
N PRO A 444 43.50 5.27 17.68
CA PRO A 444 44.58 4.51 18.29
C PRO A 444 45.13 3.43 17.33
N LYS A 445 46.45 3.19 17.37
CA LYS A 445 47.16 2.29 16.46
C LYS A 445 46.63 0.86 16.49
N ASP A 446 46.26 0.37 17.68
CA ASP A 446 45.88 -1.03 17.91
C ASP A 446 44.35 -1.29 17.77
N THR A 447 43.63 -0.32 17.18
CA THR A 447 42.19 -0.44 16.92
C THR A 447 41.92 -0.39 15.46
N GLN A 448 40.90 -1.17 15.02
CA GLN A 448 40.38 -1.10 13.66
C GLN A 448 39.08 -0.28 13.65
N VAL A 449 39.00 0.69 12.77
CA VAL A 449 37.78 1.44 12.49
C VAL A 449 37.17 0.84 11.22
N PRO A 450 36.00 0.17 11.33
CA PRO A 450 35.35 -0.39 10.14
C PRO A 450 35.01 0.69 9.12
N ASN A 451 35.13 0.38 7.83
CA ASN A 451 34.75 1.25 6.71
C ASN A 451 35.66 2.49 6.50
N LEU A 452 36.87 2.50 7.00
CA LEU A 452 37.91 3.50 6.69
C LEU A 452 38.90 3.02 5.63
#